data_033c5e4de5b2ccf10b24ac2d6dcc7725
#
_entry.id   033c5e4de5b2ccf10b24ac2d6dcc7725
#
_cell.length_a   1.000
_cell.length_b   1.000
_cell.length_c   1.000
_cell.angle_alpha   90.00
_cell.angle_beta   90.00
_cell.angle_gamma   90.00
#
_symmetry.space_group_name_H-M   'P 1'
#
loop_
_entity.id
_entity.type
_entity.pdbx_description
1 polymer ?
#
loop_
_entity_poly.entity_id
_entity_poly.type
_entity_poly.pdbx_seq_one_letter_code
_entity_poly.pdbx_strand_id
1 'polypeptide(L)'
;MKHTQTFEGSTDPDADGSTGADSSRLVGSDRVLAVLKELARYPDGVGLEELTRVIGSPKPTVHRALGALRRAGLADQDVRGRYVLGDEFLRMAFAHHEARPEHVRIRPALEALAHRFGETSHYAVLDGREVVYRAKVDPPTGAVRLTSTVGGRNPAHTTGVGKLLLAQQLDTLDDVEAWIGSTPLVRRTPRTLYTAAALHGELRITRERGYGLDDQENETGVNCLSLPVYATSPTTASGALSISALAYRTPLETLVGALDEIRAVLGPLGEPHR
;
A
#
# COMPACT_ATOMS: atom_id res chain seq x y z
N MET A 1 -34.16 16.94 -69.47
CA MET A 1 -35.15 16.41 -68.54
C MET A 1 -34.37 15.92 -67.33
N LYS A 2 -34.20 16.76 -66.39
CA LYS A 2 -34.84 17.05 -65.10
C LYS A 2 -35.24 15.78 -64.33
N HIS A 3 -34.51 15.44 -63.25
CA HIS A 3 -35.13 15.17 -61.98
C HIS A 3 -34.07 15.41 -60.85
N THR A 4 -34.33 16.47 -60.15
CA THR A 4 -33.78 16.86 -58.86
C THR A 4 -34.42 15.96 -57.80
N GLN A 5 -33.66 15.30 -56.90
CA GLN A 5 -34.18 14.79 -55.62
C GLN A 5 -33.37 15.37 -54.50
N THR A 6 -34.03 16.18 -53.74
CA THR A 6 -33.69 16.74 -52.45
C THR A 6 -33.67 15.64 -51.40
N PHE A 7 -32.59 15.50 -50.63
CA PHE A 7 -32.58 14.73 -49.40
C PHE A 7 -32.57 15.69 -48.22
N GLU A 8 -33.70 15.63 -47.51
CA GLU A 8 -33.89 16.34 -46.22
C GLU A 8 -33.01 15.68 -45.15
N GLY A 9 -32.33 16.54 -44.40
CA GLY A 9 -31.54 16.17 -43.23
C GLY A 9 -32.43 15.81 -42.04
N SER A 10 -32.16 14.65 -41.46
CA SER A 10 -32.63 14.29 -40.13
C SER A 10 -31.48 14.54 -39.15
N THR A 11 -31.62 15.57 -38.35
CA THR A 11 -30.77 15.83 -37.18
C THR A 11 -31.27 14.98 -36.03
N ASP A 12 -30.47 14.02 -35.62
CA ASP A 12 -30.65 13.23 -34.40
C ASP A 12 -29.93 13.97 -33.27
N PRO A 13 -30.63 14.46 -32.23
CA PRO A 13 -30.02 15.07 -31.08
C PRO A 13 -30.05 14.09 -29.91
N ASP A 14 -29.11 13.17 -29.77
CA ASP A 14 -28.87 12.48 -28.50
C ASP A 14 -27.54 11.72 -28.55
N ALA A 15 -26.46 12.44 -28.32
CA ALA A 15 -25.17 11.83 -27.94
C ALA A 15 -24.58 12.60 -26.76
N ASP A 16 -25.36 12.62 -25.67
CA ASP A 16 -24.85 13.03 -24.37
C ASP A 16 -24.18 11.82 -23.68
N GLY A 17 -22.90 11.64 -23.99
CA GLY A 17 -22.02 10.64 -23.38
C GLY A 17 -21.58 11.09 -22.00
N SER A 18 -22.47 11.20 -21.03
CA SER A 18 -22.10 11.34 -19.64
C SER A 18 -21.54 10.01 -19.13
N THR A 19 -20.22 9.89 -19.07
CA THR A 19 -19.52 8.90 -18.24
C THR A 19 -19.84 9.18 -16.78
N GLY A 20 -21.04 8.75 -16.35
CA GLY A 20 -21.43 8.71 -14.95
C GLY A 20 -20.56 7.71 -14.23
N ALA A 21 -19.62 8.17 -13.41
CA ALA A 21 -19.02 7.37 -12.37
C ALA A 21 -20.17 6.75 -11.56
N ASP A 22 -20.22 5.42 -11.56
CA ASP A 22 -21.18 4.62 -10.80
C ASP A 22 -20.99 4.92 -9.30
N SER A 23 -21.66 5.94 -8.81
CA SER A 23 -21.83 6.18 -7.39
C SER A 23 -22.84 5.16 -6.86
N SER A 24 -22.43 3.90 -6.76
CA SER A 24 -23.21 2.87 -6.08
C SER A 24 -23.58 3.43 -4.70
N ARG A 25 -24.88 3.65 -4.50
CA ARG A 25 -25.43 4.15 -3.23
C ARG A 25 -24.97 3.22 -2.12
N LEU A 26 -24.00 3.67 -1.30
CA LEU A 26 -23.52 2.94 -0.13
C LEU A 26 -24.72 2.47 0.71
N VAL A 27 -24.86 1.18 0.92
CA VAL A 27 -25.91 0.58 1.76
C VAL A 27 -25.51 0.71 3.25
N GLY A 28 -26.44 0.59 4.17
CA GLY A 28 -26.31 0.94 5.59
C GLY A 28 -24.97 0.60 6.25
N SER A 29 -24.52 -0.68 6.20
CA SER A 29 -23.22 -1.13 6.76
C SER A 29 -22.01 -0.53 6.03
N ASP A 30 -22.02 -0.49 4.70
CA ASP A 30 -20.93 0.04 3.89
C ASP A 30 -20.69 1.52 4.18
N ARG A 31 -21.76 2.24 4.44
CA ARG A 31 -21.69 3.66 4.82
C ARG A 31 -21.04 3.85 6.19
N VAL A 32 -21.35 3.01 7.17
CA VAL A 32 -20.72 3.06 8.50
C VAL A 32 -19.20 2.80 8.36
N LEU A 33 -18.82 1.82 7.55
CA LEU A 33 -17.43 1.51 7.26
C LEU A 33 -16.73 2.64 6.49
N ALA A 34 -17.41 3.27 5.52
CA ALA A 34 -16.87 4.41 4.78
C ALA A 34 -16.62 5.61 5.71
N VAL A 35 -17.55 5.90 6.63
CA VAL A 35 -17.38 6.96 7.64
C VAL A 35 -16.22 6.65 8.57
N LEU A 36 -16.06 5.41 9.04
CA LEU A 36 -14.93 5.02 9.87
C LEU A 36 -13.59 5.19 9.15
N LYS A 37 -13.51 4.73 7.89
CA LYS A 37 -12.30 4.86 7.06
C LYS A 37 -11.94 6.33 6.80
N GLU A 38 -12.94 7.16 6.56
CA GLU A 38 -12.71 8.58 6.33
C GLU A 38 -12.29 9.29 7.62
N LEU A 39 -12.90 8.96 8.75
CA LEU A 39 -12.56 9.53 10.06
C LEU A 39 -11.07 9.30 10.41
N ALA A 40 -10.51 8.16 10.02
CA ALA A 40 -9.11 7.83 10.24
C ALA A 40 -8.11 8.77 9.52
N ARG A 41 -8.56 9.57 8.55
CA ARG A 41 -7.73 10.54 7.82
C ARG A 41 -7.56 11.87 8.57
N TYR A 42 -8.31 12.06 9.66
CA TYR A 42 -8.33 13.31 10.41
C TYR A 42 -7.87 13.07 11.86
N PRO A 43 -6.57 12.97 12.11
CA PRO A 43 -6.05 12.72 13.45
C PRO A 43 -6.46 13.81 14.46
N ASP A 44 -6.61 15.06 14.00
CA ASP A 44 -7.05 16.19 14.82
C ASP A 44 -8.59 16.35 14.85
N GLY A 45 -9.31 15.34 14.36
CA GLY A 45 -10.77 15.31 14.28
C GLY A 45 -11.35 16.10 13.10
N VAL A 46 -12.61 15.84 12.78
CA VAL A 46 -13.34 16.40 11.63
C VAL A 46 -14.78 16.76 11.98
N GLY A 47 -15.30 17.82 11.38
CA GLY A 47 -16.69 18.25 11.55
C GLY A 47 -17.67 17.39 10.76
N LEU A 48 -18.93 17.30 11.25
CA LEU A 48 -19.98 16.56 10.56
C LEU A 48 -20.23 17.04 9.12
N GLU A 49 -20.13 18.33 8.86
CA GLU A 49 -20.38 18.90 7.54
C GLU A 49 -19.33 18.48 6.52
N GLU A 50 -18.07 18.46 6.93
CA GLU A 50 -16.97 18.03 6.10
C GLU A 50 -17.08 16.54 5.77
N LEU A 51 -17.33 15.69 6.77
CA LEU A 51 -17.59 14.25 6.54
C LEU A 51 -18.77 14.02 5.61
N THR A 52 -19.86 14.80 5.77
CA THR A 52 -21.04 14.72 4.91
C THR A 52 -20.68 15.01 3.44
N ARG A 53 -19.87 16.04 3.23
CA ARG A 53 -19.42 16.45 1.89
C ARG A 53 -18.51 15.38 1.25
N VAL A 54 -17.54 14.85 2.00
CA VAL A 54 -16.57 13.87 1.48
C VAL A 54 -17.22 12.51 1.22
N ILE A 55 -18.09 12.05 2.14
CA ILE A 55 -18.84 10.78 1.99
C ILE A 55 -19.93 10.87 0.90
N GLY A 56 -20.36 12.07 0.53
CA GLY A 56 -21.42 12.24 -0.47
C GLY A 56 -22.77 11.71 -0.02
N SER A 57 -23.06 11.71 1.28
CA SER A 57 -24.29 11.16 1.86
C SER A 57 -25.05 12.22 2.69
N PRO A 58 -26.39 12.18 2.78
CA PRO A 58 -27.16 13.15 3.55
C PRO A 58 -26.71 13.27 5.00
N LYS A 59 -26.64 14.49 5.55
CA LYS A 59 -26.21 14.79 6.93
C LYS A 59 -26.84 13.91 8.01
N PRO A 60 -28.17 13.64 7.99
CA PRO A 60 -28.79 12.74 8.97
C PRO A 60 -28.27 11.30 8.90
N THR A 61 -27.85 10.88 7.71
CA THR A 61 -27.33 9.53 7.48
C THR A 61 -25.91 9.37 7.99
N VAL A 62 -25.03 10.34 7.73
CA VAL A 62 -23.67 10.38 8.28
C VAL A 62 -23.72 10.50 9.80
N HIS A 63 -24.61 11.33 10.34
CA HIS A 63 -24.80 11.47 11.79
C HIS A 63 -25.26 10.14 12.44
N ARG A 64 -26.17 9.39 11.81
CA ARG A 64 -26.57 8.05 12.32
C ARG A 64 -25.41 7.05 12.29
N ALA A 65 -24.58 7.07 11.24
CA ALA A 65 -23.39 6.24 11.14
C ALA A 65 -22.38 6.56 12.26
N LEU A 66 -22.09 7.85 12.48
CA LEU A 66 -21.24 8.31 13.59
C LEU A 66 -21.83 7.92 14.95
N GLY A 67 -23.15 8.01 15.14
CA GLY A 67 -23.84 7.55 16.35
C GLY A 67 -23.66 6.04 16.58
N ALA A 68 -23.68 5.22 15.51
CA ALA A 68 -23.42 3.79 15.62
C ALA A 68 -21.93 3.52 15.99
N LEU A 69 -20.99 4.21 15.36
CA LEU A 69 -19.56 4.10 15.68
C LEU A 69 -19.27 4.54 17.12
N ARG A 70 -19.89 5.62 17.60
CA ARG A 70 -19.74 6.08 18.98
C ARG A 70 -20.27 5.07 19.99
N ARG A 71 -21.43 4.46 19.75
CA ARG A 71 -21.96 3.41 20.64
C ARG A 71 -21.06 2.18 20.67
N ALA A 72 -20.32 1.90 19.59
CA ALA A 72 -19.34 0.84 19.53
C ALA A 72 -17.95 1.24 20.08
N GLY A 73 -17.76 2.49 20.51
CA GLY A 73 -16.47 3.01 20.95
C GLY A 73 -15.45 3.23 19.83
N LEU A 74 -15.86 3.06 18.55
CA LEU A 74 -15.00 3.20 17.38
C LEU A 74 -14.84 4.66 16.90
N ALA A 75 -15.68 5.55 17.37
CA ALA A 75 -15.56 6.99 17.21
C ALA A 75 -15.89 7.70 18.52
N ASP A 76 -15.35 8.89 18.69
CA ASP A 76 -15.70 9.79 19.78
C ASP A 76 -15.87 11.23 19.28
N GLN A 77 -16.19 12.16 20.17
CA GLN A 77 -16.32 13.57 19.86
C GLN A 77 -15.50 14.39 20.87
N ASP A 78 -14.57 15.17 20.36
CA ASP A 78 -13.71 16.03 21.18
C ASP A 78 -14.51 17.19 21.82
N VAL A 79 -13.85 17.94 22.69
CA VAL A 79 -14.45 19.10 23.41
C VAL A 79 -14.92 20.23 22.48
N ARG A 80 -14.48 20.23 21.21
CA ARG A 80 -14.89 21.17 20.17
C ARG A 80 -16.04 20.64 19.31
N GLY A 81 -16.55 19.46 19.62
CA GLY A 81 -17.60 18.80 18.85
C GLY A 81 -17.13 18.15 17.55
N ARG A 82 -15.82 17.98 17.34
CA ARG A 82 -15.23 17.30 16.19
C ARG A 82 -15.18 15.80 16.45
N TYR A 83 -15.44 15.00 15.43
CA TYR A 83 -15.37 13.54 15.50
C TYR A 83 -13.94 13.05 15.30
N VAL A 84 -13.52 12.13 16.15
CA VAL A 84 -12.21 11.46 16.17
C VAL A 84 -12.41 9.94 16.21
N LEU A 85 -11.36 9.18 15.90
CA LEU A 85 -11.37 7.74 16.20
C LEU A 85 -11.48 7.51 17.70
N GLY A 86 -12.30 6.54 18.11
CA GLY A 86 -12.50 6.18 19.50
C GLY A 86 -11.44 5.20 20.03
N ASP A 87 -11.29 5.14 21.35
CA ASP A 87 -10.30 4.31 22.02
C ASP A 87 -10.46 2.81 21.75
N GLU A 88 -11.68 2.33 21.51
CA GLU A 88 -11.92 0.93 21.17
C GLU A 88 -11.26 0.54 19.84
N PHE A 89 -11.23 1.47 18.87
CA PHE A 89 -10.49 1.24 17.63
C PHE A 89 -8.99 1.05 17.91
N LEU A 90 -8.40 1.90 18.74
CA LEU A 90 -6.99 1.81 19.12
C LEU A 90 -6.72 0.52 19.89
N ARG A 91 -7.58 0.16 20.85
CA ARG A 91 -7.47 -1.07 21.63
C ARG A 91 -7.47 -2.31 20.73
N MET A 92 -8.41 -2.40 19.80
CA MET A 92 -8.50 -3.50 18.83
C MET A 92 -7.27 -3.56 17.92
N ALA A 93 -6.82 -2.40 17.42
CA ALA A 93 -5.66 -2.31 16.54
C ALA A 93 -4.38 -2.78 17.26
N PHE A 94 -4.12 -2.30 18.47
CA PHE A 94 -2.95 -2.70 19.27
C PHE A 94 -3.01 -4.16 19.69
N ALA A 95 -4.14 -4.65 20.21
CA ALA A 95 -4.29 -6.06 20.57
C ALA A 95 -4.03 -6.99 19.38
N HIS A 96 -4.53 -6.63 18.19
CA HIS A 96 -4.28 -7.40 16.98
C HIS A 96 -2.82 -7.30 16.52
N HIS A 97 -2.19 -6.13 16.67
CA HIS A 97 -0.78 -5.91 16.32
C HIS A 97 0.14 -6.72 17.24
N GLU A 98 -0.07 -6.67 18.56
CA GLU A 98 0.71 -7.41 19.55
C GLU A 98 0.54 -8.94 19.44
N ALA A 99 -0.64 -9.41 19.03
CA ALA A 99 -0.90 -10.83 18.79
C ALA A 99 -0.18 -11.41 17.56
N ARG A 100 0.49 -10.58 16.75
CA ARG A 100 1.26 -11.02 15.58
C ARG A 100 2.72 -11.22 15.94
N PRO A 101 3.20 -12.46 16.12
CA PRO A 101 4.57 -12.73 16.58
C PRO A 101 5.64 -12.26 15.57
N GLU A 102 5.27 -12.12 14.30
CA GLU A 102 6.21 -11.77 13.22
C GLU A 102 6.81 -10.39 13.41
N HIS A 103 5.98 -9.38 13.72
CA HIS A 103 6.51 -8.01 13.85
C HIS A 103 7.38 -7.83 15.10
N VAL A 104 7.07 -8.59 16.18
CA VAL A 104 7.89 -8.61 17.40
C VAL A 104 9.24 -9.26 17.11
N ARG A 105 9.23 -10.37 16.36
CA ARG A 105 10.47 -11.11 16.01
C ARG A 105 11.36 -10.35 15.03
N ILE A 106 10.78 -9.59 14.10
CA ILE A 106 11.53 -8.83 13.07
C ILE A 106 12.05 -7.48 13.58
N ARG A 107 11.44 -6.92 14.63
CA ARG A 107 11.74 -5.58 15.14
C ARG A 107 13.22 -5.36 15.46
N PRO A 108 13.95 -6.27 16.15
CA PRO A 108 15.37 -6.08 16.42
C PRO A 108 16.21 -5.94 15.15
N ALA A 109 15.89 -6.71 14.09
CA ALA A 109 16.56 -6.61 12.81
C ALA A 109 16.28 -5.25 12.13
N LEU A 110 15.04 -4.77 12.17
CA LEU A 110 14.69 -3.44 11.64
C LEU A 110 15.46 -2.33 12.37
N GLU A 111 15.54 -2.39 13.70
CA GLU A 111 16.26 -1.40 14.51
C GLU A 111 17.78 -1.42 14.21
N ALA A 112 18.37 -2.59 14.12
CA ALA A 112 19.78 -2.75 13.78
C ALA A 112 20.09 -2.18 12.38
N LEU A 113 19.27 -2.46 11.37
CA LEU A 113 19.47 -1.97 10.01
C LEU A 113 19.21 -0.46 9.89
N ALA A 114 18.17 0.06 10.54
CA ALA A 114 17.89 1.49 10.55
C ALA A 114 19.05 2.28 11.21
N HIS A 115 19.60 1.75 12.29
CA HIS A 115 20.77 2.36 12.94
C HIS A 115 22.03 2.25 12.07
N ARG A 116 22.29 1.07 11.51
CA ARG A 116 23.52 0.78 10.73
C ARG A 116 23.63 1.61 9.46
N PHE A 117 22.53 1.74 8.72
CA PHE A 117 22.50 2.45 7.43
C PHE A 117 22.06 3.93 7.56
N GLY A 118 21.52 4.34 8.70
CA GLY A 118 20.92 5.68 8.86
C GLY A 118 19.71 5.89 7.95
N GLU A 119 19.02 4.82 7.56
CA GLU A 119 17.91 4.79 6.60
C GLU A 119 16.67 4.13 7.21
N THR A 120 15.50 4.31 6.60
CA THR A 120 14.27 3.70 7.09
C THR A 120 14.23 2.20 6.77
N SER A 121 13.92 1.38 7.75
CA SER A 121 13.68 -0.05 7.56
C SER A 121 12.19 -0.39 7.72
N HIS A 122 11.70 -1.36 6.95
CA HIS A 122 10.31 -1.81 6.99
C HIS A 122 10.22 -3.33 7.04
N TYR A 123 9.10 -3.81 7.57
CA TYR A 123 8.58 -5.15 7.29
C TYR A 123 7.20 -5.00 6.65
N ALA A 124 7.01 -5.63 5.51
CA ALA A 124 5.75 -5.56 4.79
C ALA A 124 5.33 -6.94 4.25
N VAL A 125 4.05 -7.08 4.00
CA VAL A 125 3.42 -8.29 3.46
C VAL A 125 2.69 -7.97 2.17
N LEU A 126 2.50 -8.98 1.32
CA LEU A 126 1.68 -8.84 0.12
C LEU A 126 0.20 -8.99 0.48
N ASP A 127 -0.63 -8.10 -0.04
CA ASP A 127 -2.10 -8.12 0.09
C ASP A 127 -2.73 -7.79 -1.27
N GLY A 128 -3.02 -8.83 -2.03
CA GLY A 128 -3.49 -8.71 -3.40
C GLY A 128 -2.47 -8.01 -4.32
N ARG A 129 -2.80 -6.81 -4.76
CA ARG A 129 -1.95 -6.02 -5.67
C ARG A 129 -1.06 -4.99 -4.96
N GLU A 130 -1.10 -4.97 -3.64
CA GLU A 130 -0.39 -3.99 -2.82
C GLU A 130 0.49 -4.68 -1.77
N VAL A 131 1.48 -3.97 -1.31
CA VAL A 131 2.18 -4.29 -0.06
C VAL A 131 1.58 -3.49 1.08
N VAL A 132 1.53 -4.10 2.26
CA VAL A 132 1.07 -3.45 3.50
C VAL A 132 2.21 -3.43 4.49
N TYR A 133 2.61 -2.26 4.93
CA TYR A 133 3.66 -2.09 5.94
C TYR A 133 3.14 -2.52 7.32
N ARG A 134 3.74 -3.54 7.92
CA ARG A 134 3.40 -4.08 9.25
C ARG A 134 4.28 -3.53 10.35
N ALA A 135 5.52 -3.18 10.03
CA ALA A 135 6.43 -2.50 10.94
C ALA A 135 7.30 -1.50 10.18
N LYS A 136 7.72 -0.45 10.87
CA LYS A 136 8.62 0.59 10.37
C LYS A 136 9.52 1.02 11.49
N VAL A 137 10.79 1.26 11.19
CA VAL A 137 11.75 1.91 12.06
C VAL A 137 12.45 3.00 11.26
N ASP A 138 12.32 4.22 11.73
CA ASP A 138 13.04 5.38 11.17
C ASP A 138 14.43 5.48 11.78
N PRO A 139 15.40 6.07 11.08
CA PRO A 139 16.74 6.29 11.62
C PRO A 139 16.71 7.17 12.87
N PRO A 140 17.62 6.96 13.84
CA PRO A 140 17.52 7.55 15.19
C PRO A 140 17.62 9.07 15.24
N THR A 141 18.42 9.71 14.36
CA THR A 141 18.60 11.19 14.39
C THR A 141 18.96 11.77 13.03
N GLY A 142 18.53 13.03 12.78
CA GLY A 142 19.04 13.90 11.71
C GLY A 142 18.75 13.47 10.27
N ALA A 143 18.10 12.34 10.05
CA ALA A 143 17.82 11.82 8.74
C ALA A 143 16.43 12.23 8.26
N VAL A 144 16.28 12.31 6.94
CA VAL A 144 14.99 12.50 6.31
C VAL A 144 14.14 11.25 6.57
N ARG A 145 12.94 11.44 7.11
CA ARG A 145 11.99 10.35 7.33
C ARG A 145 11.12 10.18 6.09
N LEU A 146 10.98 8.96 5.64
CA LEU A 146 10.08 8.64 4.55
C LEU A 146 8.62 8.77 5.01
N THR A 147 7.75 9.13 4.10
CA THR A 147 6.31 9.36 4.33
C THR A 147 5.51 8.08 4.60
N SER A 148 6.13 6.90 4.42
CA SER A 148 5.52 5.61 4.71
C SER A 148 5.06 5.50 6.17
N THR A 149 3.94 4.82 6.40
CA THR A 149 3.36 4.60 7.74
C THR A 149 3.02 3.12 7.94
N VAL A 150 2.99 2.65 9.18
CA VAL A 150 2.46 1.33 9.50
C VAL A 150 0.98 1.28 9.11
N GLY A 151 0.56 0.23 8.43
CA GLY A 151 -0.76 0.12 7.80
C GLY A 151 -0.86 0.78 6.42
N GLY A 152 0.12 1.60 6.02
CA GLY A 152 0.20 2.20 4.70
C GLY A 152 0.38 1.16 3.60
N ARG A 153 -0.02 1.52 2.38
CA ARG A 153 -0.04 0.64 1.21
C ARG A 153 0.71 1.26 0.04
N ASN A 154 1.37 0.42 -0.74
CA ASN A 154 1.95 0.79 -2.03
C ASN A 154 1.69 -0.32 -3.06
N PRO A 155 1.62 0.01 -4.36
CA PRO A 155 1.50 -1.00 -5.41
C PRO A 155 2.67 -1.99 -5.36
N ALA A 156 2.39 -3.29 -5.35
CA ALA A 156 3.42 -4.31 -5.18
C ALA A 156 4.49 -4.27 -6.30
N HIS A 157 4.07 -4.01 -7.54
CA HIS A 157 4.97 -3.98 -8.69
C HIS A 157 5.99 -2.83 -8.67
N THR A 158 5.78 -1.79 -7.84
CA THR A 158 6.68 -0.64 -7.75
C THR A 158 7.68 -0.74 -6.61
N THR A 159 7.54 -1.71 -5.70
CA THR A 159 8.37 -1.81 -4.51
C THR A 159 9.29 -3.04 -4.53
N GLY A 160 10.47 -2.93 -3.93
CA GLY A 160 11.38 -4.08 -3.79
C GLY A 160 10.74 -5.23 -3.03
N VAL A 161 10.01 -4.94 -1.94
CA VAL A 161 9.24 -5.93 -1.16
C VAL A 161 8.20 -6.62 -2.03
N GLY A 162 7.41 -5.84 -2.77
CA GLY A 162 6.33 -6.39 -3.57
C GLY A 162 6.86 -7.26 -4.72
N LYS A 163 7.87 -6.80 -5.45
CA LYS A 163 8.49 -7.60 -6.53
C LYS A 163 9.10 -8.89 -5.99
N LEU A 164 9.74 -8.85 -4.80
CA LEU A 164 10.27 -10.05 -4.16
C LEU A 164 9.19 -11.07 -3.81
N LEU A 165 8.09 -10.63 -3.22
CA LEU A 165 6.99 -11.51 -2.82
C LEU A 165 6.18 -12.01 -4.03
N LEU A 166 6.00 -11.17 -5.07
CA LEU A 166 5.40 -11.58 -6.34
C LEU A 166 6.26 -12.63 -7.07
N ALA A 167 7.59 -12.48 -7.03
CA ALA A 167 8.52 -13.44 -7.65
C ALA A 167 8.41 -14.86 -7.06
N GLN A 168 7.86 -15.02 -5.85
CA GLN A 168 7.60 -16.33 -5.24
C GLN A 168 6.25 -16.94 -5.67
N GLN A 169 5.38 -16.19 -6.31
CA GLN A 169 4.01 -16.62 -6.65
C GLN A 169 3.73 -16.64 -8.16
N LEU A 170 4.42 -15.82 -8.94
CA LEU A 170 4.14 -15.60 -10.35
C LEU A 170 5.33 -16.08 -11.20
N ASP A 171 5.23 -17.28 -11.77
CA ASP A 171 6.33 -17.89 -12.51
C ASP A 171 6.36 -17.54 -13.99
N THR A 172 5.20 -17.45 -14.63
CA THR A 172 5.03 -17.24 -16.07
C THR A 172 4.51 -15.85 -16.39
N LEU A 173 4.62 -15.47 -17.65
CA LEU A 173 4.01 -14.23 -18.14
C LEU A 173 2.49 -14.27 -17.97
N ASP A 174 1.86 -15.42 -18.24
CA ASP A 174 0.42 -15.61 -18.09
C ASP A 174 -0.04 -15.40 -16.63
N ASP A 175 0.75 -15.86 -15.64
CA ASP A 175 0.48 -15.60 -14.22
C ASP A 175 0.52 -14.11 -13.92
N VAL A 176 1.50 -13.39 -14.46
CA VAL A 176 1.62 -11.94 -14.29
C VAL A 176 0.44 -11.21 -14.94
N GLU A 177 0.03 -11.59 -16.14
CA GLU A 177 -1.12 -11.03 -16.84
C GLU A 177 -2.42 -11.29 -16.06
N ALA A 178 -2.61 -12.52 -15.58
CA ALA A 178 -3.74 -12.88 -14.73
C ALA A 178 -3.78 -12.08 -13.42
N TRP A 179 -2.61 -11.88 -12.76
CA TRP A 179 -2.49 -11.06 -11.56
C TRP A 179 -2.79 -9.58 -11.84
N ILE A 180 -2.36 -9.02 -12.97
CA ILE A 180 -2.68 -7.65 -13.38
C ILE A 180 -4.20 -7.51 -13.65
N GLY A 181 -4.83 -8.50 -14.26
CA GLY A 181 -6.25 -8.48 -14.58
C GLY A 181 -6.63 -7.31 -15.50
N SER A 182 -7.85 -6.79 -15.30
CA SER A 182 -8.39 -5.70 -16.13
C SER A 182 -7.91 -4.30 -15.75
N THR A 183 -7.30 -4.13 -14.58
CA THR A 183 -6.85 -2.81 -14.09
C THR A 183 -5.38 -2.61 -14.40
N PRO A 184 -4.99 -1.65 -15.25
CA PRO A 184 -3.59 -1.40 -15.60
C PRO A 184 -2.69 -1.13 -14.40
N LEU A 185 -1.40 -1.44 -14.54
CA LEU A 185 -0.39 -1.08 -13.55
C LEU A 185 -0.21 0.44 -13.50
N VAL A 186 -0.17 0.99 -12.30
CA VAL A 186 0.03 2.42 -12.08
C VAL A 186 1.49 2.78 -12.32
N ARG A 187 1.75 3.77 -13.17
CA ARG A 187 3.08 4.32 -13.37
C ARG A 187 3.32 5.48 -12.40
N ARG A 188 4.12 5.26 -11.37
CA ARG A 188 4.42 6.26 -10.31
C ARG A 188 5.58 7.19 -10.67
N THR A 189 6.57 6.63 -11.37
CA THR A 189 7.77 7.36 -11.80
C THR A 189 8.11 7.01 -13.25
N PRO A 190 9.06 7.72 -13.88
CA PRO A 190 9.58 7.31 -15.18
C PRO A 190 10.22 5.92 -15.21
N ARG A 191 10.68 5.41 -14.05
CA ARG A 191 11.35 4.11 -13.91
C ARG A 191 10.41 2.97 -13.58
N THR A 192 9.16 3.24 -13.23
CA THR A 192 8.17 2.19 -12.90
C THR A 192 8.00 1.18 -14.03
N LEU A 193 8.09 -0.10 -13.70
CA LEU A 193 7.75 -1.21 -14.59
C LEU A 193 6.22 -1.33 -14.65
N TYR A 194 5.61 -0.94 -15.76
CA TYR A 194 4.15 -0.85 -15.88
C TYR A 194 3.54 -1.74 -16.97
N THR A 195 4.35 -2.67 -17.55
CA THR A 195 3.87 -3.68 -18.50
C THR A 195 4.08 -5.08 -17.93
N ALA A 196 3.23 -6.03 -18.32
CA ALA A 196 3.34 -7.42 -17.88
C ALA A 196 4.70 -8.02 -18.23
N ALA A 197 5.17 -7.82 -19.46
CA ALA A 197 6.46 -8.35 -19.91
C ALA A 197 7.65 -7.78 -19.13
N ALA A 198 7.67 -6.47 -18.85
CA ALA A 198 8.74 -5.85 -18.07
C ALA A 198 8.71 -6.34 -16.61
N LEU A 199 7.53 -6.41 -16.00
CA LEU A 199 7.37 -6.95 -14.65
C LEU A 199 7.81 -8.41 -14.57
N HIS A 200 7.34 -9.28 -15.48
CA HIS A 200 7.75 -10.69 -15.54
C HIS A 200 9.27 -10.85 -15.64
N GLY A 201 9.91 -10.06 -16.52
CA GLY A 201 11.37 -10.07 -16.66
C GLY A 201 12.09 -9.73 -15.34
N GLU A 202 11.62 -8.71 -14.62
CA GLU A 202 12.17 -8.32 -13.32
C GLU A 202 11.89 -9.37 -12.23
N LEU A 203 10.69 -9.98 -12.22
CA LEU A 203 10.37 -11.02 -11.23
C LEU A 203 11.27 -12.26 -11.41
N ARG A 204 11.57 -12.64 -12.66
CA ARG A 204 12.52 -13.71 -12.92
C ARG A 204 13.92 -13.40 -12.39
N ILE A 205 14.43 -12.20 -12.65
CA ILE A 205 15.74 -11.75 -12.13
C ILE A 205 15.71 -11.69 -10.60
N THR A 206 14.62 -11.18 -10.01
CA THR A 206 14.45 -11.11 -8.56
C THR A 206 14.49 -12.50 -7.91
N ARG A 207 13.87 -13.51 -8.54
CA ARG A 207 13.89 -14.89 -8.05
C ARG A 207 15.31 -15.49 -8.12
N GLU A 208 16.01 -15.28 -9.23
CA GLU A 208 17.38 -15.79 -9.42
C GLU A 208 18.35 -15.18 -8.42
N ARG A 209 18.28 -13.86 -8.15
CA ARG A 209 19.18 -13.18 -7.22
C ARG A 209 18.79 -13.34 -5.74
N GLY A 210 17.53 -13.68 -5.43
CA GLY A 210 17.03 -13.92 -4.07
C GLY A 210 16.78 -12.66 -3.23
N TYR A 211 16.76 -11.49 -3.82
CA TYR A 211 16.43 -10.22 -3.15
C TYR A 211 15.70 -9.27 -4.11
N GLY A 212 14.85 -8.42 -3.56
CA GLY A 212 14.09 -7.43 -4.32
C GLY A 212 14.76 -6.07 -4.33
N LEU A 213 14.64 -5.36 -5.43
CA LEU A 213 15.12 -3.99 -5.58
C LEU A 213 13.99 -3.07 -6.03
N ASP A 214 14.04 -1.83 -5.57
CA ASP A 214 13.29 -0.71 -6.13
C ASP A 214 14.30 0.39 -6.45
N ASP A 215 14.55 0.62 -7.73
CA ASP A 215 15.42 1.70 -8.20
C ASP A 215 14.56 2.91 -8.59
N GLN A 216 14.02 3.58 -7.58
CA GLN A 216 13.20 4.79 -7.77
C GLN A 216 11.92 4.51 -8.59
N GLU A 217 11.39 3.31 -8.52
CA GLU A 217 10.19 2.90 -9.24
C GLU A 217 8.90 3.31 -8.52
N ASN A 218 8.93 3.26 -7.17
CA ASN A 218 7.81 3.68 -6.33
C ASN A 218 7.82 5.20 -6.10
N GLU A 219 9.00 5.77 -5.85
CA GLU A 219 9.18 7.19 -5.56
C GLU A 219 10.53 7.67 -6.09
N THR A 220 10.52 8.78 -6.86
CA THR A 220 11.76 9.38 -7.38
C THR A 220 12.66 9.80 -6.22
N GLY A 221 13.93 9.42 -6.29
CA GLY A 221 14.93 9.72 -5.25
C GLY A 221 14.96 8.73 -4.09
N VAL A 222 14.13 7.68 -4.10
CA VAL A 222 14.15 6.62 -3.07
C VAL A 222 14.53 5.28 -3.68
N ASN A 223 15.56 4.66 -3.13
CA ASN A 223 15.98 3.29 -3.44
C ASN A 223 15.50 2.33 -2.35
N CYS A 224 15.31 1.06 -2.72
CA CYS A 224 14.99 0.03 -1.73
C CYS A 224 15.64 -1.30 -2.08
N LEU A 225 16.23 -1.95 -1.06
CA LEU A 225 16.64 -3.36 -1.11
C LEU A 225 15.80 -4.15 -0.12
N SER A 226 15.31 -5.33 -0.51
CA SER A 226 14.47 -6.18 0.33
C SER A 226 14.91 -7.63 0.33
N LEU A 227 14.76 -8.27 1.50
CA LEU A 227 15.02 -9.69 1.73
C LEU A 227 13.76 -10.41 2.22
N PRO A 228 13.57 -11.69 1.88
CA PRO A 228 12.43 -12.46 2.34
C PRO A 228 12.52 -12.71 3.85
N VAL A 229 11.35 -12.84 4.51
CA VAL A 229 11.22 -13.16 5.93
C VAL A 229 10.36 -14.40 6.08
N TYR A 230 10.90 -15.44 6.72
CA TYR A 230 10.26 -16.74 6.96
C TYR A 230 9.83 -16.86 8.44
N ALA A 231 8.86 -16.03 8.87
CA ALA A 231 8.44 -15.97 10.27
C ALA A 231 7.36 -17.01 10.64
N THR A 232 6.50 -17.39 9.70
CA THR A 232 5.35 -18.29 9.93
C THR A 232 5.38 -19.57 9.14
N SER A 233 6.14 -19.63 8.06
CA SER A 233 6.32 -20.80 7.21
C SER A 233 7.80 -21.05 6.96
N PRO A 234 8.26 -22.31 6.99
CA PRO A 234 9.67 -22.60 6.72
C PRO A 234 10.03 -22.48 5.23
N THR A 235 9.08 -22.55 4.33
CA THR A 235 9.33 -22.61 2.88
C THR A 235 8.79 -21.42 2.09
N THR A 236 7.83 -20.70 2.67
CA THR A 236 7.18 -19.56 2.01
C THR A 236 7.40 -18.31 2.85
N ALA A 237 7.93 -17.26 2.24
CA ALA A 237 8.12 -16.01 2.95
C ALA A 237 6.77 -15.44 3.42
N SER A 238 6.67 -15.15 4.71
CA SER A 238 5.50 -14.52 5.33
C SER A 238 5.41 -13.01 5.03
N GLY A 239 6.47 -12.43 4.53
CA GLY A 239 6.65 -11.05 4.16
C GLY A 239 8.09 -10.77 3.75
N ALA A 240 8.45 -9.51 3.68
CA ALA A 240 9.83 -9.11 3.41
C ALA A 240 10.24 -7.91 4.27
N LEU A 241 11.50 -7.93 4.70
CA LEU A 241 12.19 -6.78 5.27
C LEU A 241 12.74 -5.92 4.15
N SER A 242 12.76 -4.60 4.31
CA SER A 242 13.44 -3.70 3.39
C SER A 242 14.20 -2.59 4.09
N ILE A 243 15.26 -2.11 3.42
CA ILE A 243 15.92 -0.84 3.70
C ILE A 243 15.54 0.10 2.57
N SER A 244 14.90 1.22 2.92
CA SER A 244 14.50 2.27 1.97
C SER A 244 15.33 3.52 2.23
N ALA A 245 16.07 3.94 1.24
CA ALA A 245 17.12 4.92 1.34
C ALA A 245 16.95 6.06 0.33
N LEU A 246 17.44 7.24 0.68
CA LEU A 246 17.56 8.34 -0.28
C LEU A 246 18.67 8.03 -1.29
N ALA A 247 18.31 7.94 -2.58
CA ALA A 247 19.20 7.49 -3.66
C ALA A 247 20.51 8.30 -3.75
N TYR A 248 20.46 9.60 -3.46
CA TYR A 248 21.65 10.46 -3.49
C TYR A 248 22.60 10.24 -2.30
N ARG A 249 22.09 9.75 -1.17
CA ARG A 249 22.86 9.51 0.07
C ARG A 249 23.36 8.08 0.15
N THR A 250 22.48 7.13 -0.14
CA THR A 250 22.77 5.71 -0.13
C THR A 250 22.36 5.12 -1.48
N PRO A 251 23.25 5.14 -2.48
CA PRO A 251 23.04 4.52 -3.79
C PRO A 251 22.67 3.04 -3.66
N LEU A 252 21.94 2.52 -4.64
CA LEU A 252 21.48 1.13 -4.62
C LEU A 252 22.64 0.12 -4.54
N GLU A 253 23.74 0.43 -5.21
CA GLU A 253 24.97 -0.37 -5.21
C GLU A 253 25.57 -0.51 -3.79
N THR A 254 25.42 0.51 -2.95
CA THR A 254 25.85 0.47 -1.54
C THR A 254 25.05 -0.56 -0.74
N LEU A 255 23.73 -0.59 -0.95
CA LEU A 255 22.85 -1.57 -0.31
C LEU A 255 23.15 -3.00 -0.82
N VAL A 256 23.34 -3.14 -2.12
CA VAL A 256 23.69 -4.44 -2.72
C VAL A 256 25.06 -4.93 -2.25
N GLY A 257 26.04 -4.02 -2.15
CA GLY A 257 27.37 -4.35 -1.60
C GLY A 257 27.36 -4.79 -0.14
N ALA A 258 26.33 -4.38 0.62
CA ALA A 258 26.14 -4.76 2.03
C ALA A 258 25.20 -5.98 2.22
N LEU A 259 24.86 -6.70 1.16
CA LEU A 259 23.84 -7.76 1.20
C LEU A 259 24.14 -8.84 2.25
N ASP A 260 25.38 -9.28 2.37
CA ASP A 260 25.78 -10.31 3.34
C ASP A 260 25.65 -9.80 4.79
N GLU A 261 25.96 -8.53 5.04
CA GLU A 261 25.75 -7.90 6.34
C GLU A 261 24.25 -7.83 6.68
N ILE A 262 23.40 -7.44 5.71
CA ILE A 262 21.95 -7.36 5.89
C ILE A 262 21.37 -8.77 6.16
N ARG A 263 21.82 -9.79 5.46
CA ARG A 263 21.45 -11.20 5.70
C ARG A 263 21.86 -11.66 7.09
N ALA A 264 23.07 -11.33 7.52
CA ALA A 264 23.57 -11.69 8.86
C ALA A 264 22.71 -11.06 9.98
N VAL A 265 22.26 -9.81 9.81
CA VAL A 265 21.34 -9.15 10.77
C VAL A 265 19.97 -9.84 10.80
N LEU A 266 19.46 -10.27 9.66
CA LEU A 266 18.19 -10.99 9.57
C LEU A 266 18.28 -12.40 10.16
N GLY A 267 19.46 -13.04 10.04
CA GLY A 267 19.76 -14.35 10.60
C GLY A 267 18.75 -15.43 10.16
N PRO A 268 18.32 -16.34 11.07
CA PRO A 268 17.42 -17.43 10.72
C PRO A 268 16.08 -16.99 10.11
N LEU A 269 15.64 -15.75 10.37
CA LEU A 269 14.39 -15.24 9.76
C LEU A 269 14.51 -15.01 8.26
N GLY A 270 15.73 -14.86 7.73
CA GLY A 270 16.01 -14.65 6.31
C GLY A 270 16.19 -15.91 5.50
N GLU A 271 16.18 -17.08 6.13
CA GLU A 271 16.46 -18.36 5.48
C GLU A 271 15.25 -19.30 5.56
N PRO A 272 14.94 -20.01 4.46
CA PRO A 272 13.92 -21.06 4.52
C PRO A 272 14.43 -22.19 5.44
N HIS A 273 13.61 -22.57 6.41
CA HIS A 273 13.94 -23.68 7.30
C HIS A 273 13.60 -25.00 6.60
N ARG A 274 14.53 -25.98 6.61
CA ARG A 274 14.31 -27.35 6.12
C ARG A 274 13.65 -28.21 7.19
#